data_631fc8a8fd49d1cc6574f6a885f08b5d
#
_entry.id   631fc8a8fd49d1cc6574f6a885f08b5d
#
_cell.length_a   1.000
_cell.length_b   1.000
_cell.length_c   1.000
_cell.angle_alpha   90.00
_cell.angle_beta   90.00
_cell.angle_gamma   90.00
#
_symmetry.space_group_name_H-M   'P 1'
#
loop_
_entity.id
_entity.type
_entity.pdbx_description
1 polymer ?
#
loop_
_entity_poly.entity_id
_entity_poly.type
_entity_poly.pdbx_seq_one_letter_code
_entity_poly.pdbx_strand_id
1 'polypeptide(L)'
;VVQFRGGGVVHGPVIRSHGHKLNKKIRKLGLKSALSSKAKNDNLIIVDKLDCDGKTSSLKKMFVSLKISSCCIIQNDDASETFVRAIKNIPNSIVISELGANVYDILKHKKLIITESAIKKLEERLN
;
A
#
# COMPACT_ATOMS: atom_id res chain seq x y z
N VAL A 1 -15.21 -45.29 24.90
CA VAL A 1 -15.96 -44.07 25.28
C VAL A 1 -15.00 -43.06 25.86
N VAL A 2 -15.20 -41.79 25.57
CA VAL A 2 -14.28 -40.68 25.94
C VAL A 2 -14.07 -40.58 27.45
N GLN A 3 -15.03 -40.97 28.26
CA GLN A 3 -15.02 -40.92 29.71
C GLN A 3 -14.17 -42.00 30.37
N PHE A 4 -13.78 -43.05 29.64
CA PHE A 4 -13.02 -44.17 30.19
C PHE A 4 -11.51 -43.97 30.04
N ARG A 5 -10.73 -44.69 30.87
CA ARG A 5 -9.26 -44.77 30.74
C ARG A 5 -8.93 -45.28 29.32
N GLY A 6 -8.03 -44.58 28.62
CA GLY A 6 -7.70 -44.87 27.24
C GLY A 6 -8.77 -44.46 26.22
N GLY A 7 -9.75 -43.63 26.61
CA GLY A 7 -10.75 -43.06 25.70
C GLY A 7 -10.18 -42.02 24.74
N GLY A 8 -10.96 -41.65 23.75
CA GLY A 8 -10.57 -40.66 22.72
C GLY A 8 -10.69 -39.21 23.20
N VAL A 9 -10.21 -38.27 22.38
CA VAL A 9 -10.33 -36.82 22.59
C VAL A 9 -11.65 -36.31 22.06
N VAL A 10 -12.49 -35.66 22.88
CA VAL A 10 -13.82 -35.17 22.49
C VAL A 10 -13.74 -33.96 21.54
N HIS A 11 -12.90 -32.99 21.88
CA HIS A 11 -12.70 -31.76 21.14
C HIS A 11 -11.23 -31.65 20.70
N GLY A 12 -10.81 -32.61 19.86
CA GLY A 12 -9.45 -32.58 19.29
C GLY A 12 -9.28 -31.41 18.29
N PRO A 13 -8.03 -31.10 17.95
CA PRO A 13 -7.74 -30.08 16.96
C PRO A 13 -8.30 -30.49 15.59
N VAL A 14 -9.12 -29.62 15.01
CA VAL A 14 -9.72 -29.82 13.67
C VAL A 14 -9.13 -28.78 12.72
N ILE A 15 -8.72 -29.22 11.54
CA ILE A 15 -8.25 -28.31 10.48
C ILE A 15 -9.44 -27.45 10.03
N ARG A 16 -9.34 -26.15 10.26
CA ARG A 16 -10.36 -25.18 9.86
C ARG A 16 -9.75 -23.82 9.50
N SER A 17 -10.47 -23.03 8.73
CA SER A 17 -10.07 -21.65 8.47
C SER A 17 -10.31 -20.79 9.71
N HIS A 18 -9.32 -20.00 10.09
CA HIS A 18 -9.40 -18.97 11.12
C HIS A 18 -9.61 -17.57 10.55
N GLY A 19 -9.78 -17.46 9.22
CA GLY A 19 -10.02 -16.19 8.53
C GLY A 19 -11.38 -15.59 8.91
N HIS A 20 -11.40 -14.28 9.15
CA HIS A 20 -12.62 -13.52 9.42
C HIS A 20 -12.55 -12.16 8.73
N LYS A 21 -13.72 -11.55 8.50
CA LYS A 21 -13.82 -10.21 7.88
C LYS A 21 -13.66 -9.14 8.97
N LEU A 22 -12.80 -8.14 8.69
CA LEU A 22 -12.71 -6.95 9.53
C LEU A 22 -13.82 -5.95 9.20
N ASN A 23 -14.29 -5.25 10.21
CA ASN A 23 -15.27 -4.17 10.08
C ASN A 23 -14.71 -3.03 9.21
N LYS A 24 -15.59 -2.34 8.47
CA LYS A 24 -15.21 -1.20 7.60
C LYS A 24 -14.47 -0.10 8.37
N LYS A 25 -14.93 0.27 9.57
CA LYS A 25 -14.28 1.28 10.41
C LYS A 25 -12.86 0.89 10.82
N ILE A 26 -12.63 -0.38 11.17
CA ILE A 26 -11.30 -0.87 11.54
C ILE A 26 -10.35 -0.85 10.33
N ARG A 27 -10.83 -1.20 9.14
CA ARG A 27 -10.04 -1.10 7.91
C ARG A 27 -9.65 0.35 7.57
N LYS A 28 -10.58 1.31 7.73
CA LYS A 28 -10.29 2.74 7.59
C LYS A 28 -9.24 3.19 8.61
N LEU A 29 -9.38 2.80 9.87
CA LEU A 29 -8.41 3.13 10.92
C LEU A 29 -7.02 2.58 10.60
N GLY A 30 -6.93 1.34 10.11
CA GLY A 30 -5.67 0.75 9.68
C GLY A 30 -4.98 1.55 8.57
N LEU A 31 -5.74 2.02 7.57
CA LEU A 31 -5.20 2.85 6.49
C LEU A 31 -4.73 4.23 7.02
N LYS A 32 -5.52 4.87 7.88
CA LYS A 32 -5.12 6.13 8.56
C LYS A 32 -3.81 5.95 9.35
N SER A 33 -3.68 4.87 10.10
CA SER A 33 -2.47 4.56 10.87
C SER A 33 -1.25 4.34 9.97
N ALA A 34 -1.40 3.65 8.84
CA ALA A 34 -0.31 3.43 7.88
C ALA A 34 0.18 4.76 7.26
N LEU A 35 -0.75 5.63 6.84
CA LEU A 35 -0.41 6.95 6.31
C LEU A 35 0.26 7.84 7.38
N SER A 36 -0.25 7.86 8.59
CA SER A 36 0.33 8.60 9.72
C SER A 36 1.74 8.12 10.05
N SER A 37 2.00 6.82 10.00
CA SER A 37 3.34 6.25 10.19
C SER A 37 4.31 6.72 9.12
N LYS A 38 3.89 6.81 7.85
CA LYS A 38 4.72 7.33 6.76
C LYS A 38 5.03 8.81 6.93
N ALA A 39 4.04 9.62 7.32
CA ALA A 39 4.22 11.04 7.58
C ALA A 39 5.17 11.28 8.77
N LYS A 40 4.99 10.56 9.88
CA LYS A 40 5.83 10.68 11.09
C LYS A 40 7.31 10.35 10.83
N ASN A 41 7.58 9.43 9.91
CA ASN A 41 8.94 8.98 9.60
C ASN A 41 9.57 9.74 8.41
N ASP A 42 9.02 10.86 7.97
CA ASP A 42 9.46 11.65 6.81
C ASP A 42 9.61 10.83 5.52
N ASN A 43 8.74 9.83 5.39
CA ASN A 43 8.70 8.93 4.24
C ASN A 43 7.52 9.21 3.30
N LEU A 44 6.83 10.31 3.50
CA LEU A 44 5.74 10.80 2.65
C LEU A 44 6.24 11.95 1.79
N ILE A 45 6.02 11.86 0.48
CA ILE A 45 6.34 12.91 -0.50
C ILE A 45 5.05 13.26 -1.23
N ILE A 46 4.72 14.53 -1.27
CA ILE A 46 3.56 15.04 -2.00
C ILE A 46 4.08 15.71 -3.28
N VAL A 47 3.44 15.40 -4.40
CA VAL A 47 3.78 15.94 -5.72
C VAL A 47 2.51 16.45 -6.42
N ASP A 48 2.65 17.53 -7.17
CA ASP A 48 1.53 18.11 -7.92
C ASP A 48 1.15 17.22 -9.11
N LYS A 49 2.14 16.84 -9.91
CA LYS A 49 1.97 16.03 -11.14
C LYS A 49 3.03 14.95 -11.26
N LEU A 50 2.67 13.88 -11.92
CA LEU A 50 3.53 12.75 -12.23
C LEU A 50 3.70 12.67 -13.76
N ASP A 51 4.61 13.45 -14.28
CA ASP A 51 4.96 13.44 -15.70
C ASP A 51 6.42 13.00 -15.91
N CYS A 52 6.66 12.31 -16.98
CA CYS A 52 8.01 11.99 -17.43
C CYS A 52 8.05 11.84 -18.97
N ASP A 53 9.24 12.00 -19.53
CA ASP A 53 9.52 11.81 -20.96
C ASP A 53 9.39 10.34 -21.44
N GLY A 54 8.83 9.45 -20.63
CA GLY A 54 8.69 8.03 -20.91
C GLY A 54 10.00 7.23 -20.79
N LYS A 55 11.12 7.88 -20.46
CA LYS A 55 12.42 7.21 -20.29
C LYS A 55 12.62 6.75 -18.85
N THR A 56 12.69 5.44 -18.65
CA THR A 56 12.98 4.83 -17.34
C THR A 56 14.33 5.25 -16.76
N SER A 57 15.31 5.53 -17.62
CA SER A 57 16.65 5.99 -17.19
C SER A 57 16.60 7.34 -16.47
N SER A 58 15.79 8.28 -16.95
CA SER A 58 15.60 9.61 -16.33
C SER A 58 14.93 9.49 -14.97
N LEU A 59 13.87 8.67 -14.85
CA LEU A 59 13.21 8.39 -13.59
C LEU A 59 14.13 7.69 -12.58
N LYS A 60 14.94 6.75 -13.03
CA LYS A 60 15.91 6.07 -12.16
C LYS A 60 16.95 7.04 -11.61
N LYS A 61 17.46 7.97 -12.43
CA LYS A 61 18.37 9.02 -11.97
C LYS A 61 17.71 9.94 -10.93
N MET A 62 16.44 10.32 -11.15
CA MET A 62 15.67 11.12 -10.20
C MET A 62 15.48 10.36 -8.87
N PHE A 63 15.15 9.08 -8.90
CA PHE A 63 15.01 8.27 -7.68
C PHE A 63 16.32 8.14 -6.91
N VAL A 64 17.43 7.99 -7.60
CA VAL A 64 18.77 7.97 -6.98
C VAL A 64 19.09 9.31 -6.32
N SER A 65 18.82 10.44 -6.97
CA SER A 65 19.04 11.77 -6.41
C SER A 65 18.20 12.04 -5.16
N LEU A 66 16.96 11.53 -5.13
CA LEU A 66 16.04 11.62 -3.99
C LEU A 66 16.24 10.51 -2.95
N LYS A 67 17.25 9.65 -3.13
CA LYS A 67 17.54 8.49 -2.26
C LYS A 67 16.33 7.55 -2.08
N ILE A 68 15.53 7.39 -3.12
CA ILE A 68 14.36 6.50 -3.15
C ILE A 68 14.81 5.12 -3.61
N SER A 69 14.87 4.16 -2.69
CA SER A 69 15.19 2.75 -3.00
C SER A 69 13.95 1.89 -3.30
N SER A 70 12.82 2.29 -2.76
CA SER A 70 11.54 1.58 -2.87
C SER A 70 10.41 2.57 -2.66
N CYS A 71 9.44 2.63 -3.58
CA CYS A 71 8.34 3.56 -3.49
C CYS A 71 7.00 2.96 -3.89
N CYS A 72 5.96 3.41 -3.19
CA CYS A 72 4.57 3.25 -3.56
C CYS A 72 4.06 4.61 -4.02
N ILE A 73 3.47 4.68 -5.19
CA ILE A 73 2.93 5.92 -5.77
C ILE A 73 1.41 5.80 -5.81
N ILE A 74 0.72 6.73 -5.17
CA ILE A 74 -0.73 6.81 -5.20
C ILE A 74 -1.13 8.00 -6.07
N GLN A 75 -1.92 7.73 -7.08
CA GLN A 75 -2.39 8.73 -8.03
C GLN A 75 -3.91 8.68 -8.20
N ASN A 76 -4.46 9.76 -8.76
CA ASN A 76 -5.85 9.85 -9.16
C ASN A 76 -5.95 10.09 -10.68
N ASP A 77 -5.71 9.03 -11.47
CA ASP A 77 -5.79 9.04 -12.96
C ASP A 77 -5.08 10.23 -13.68
N ASP A 78 -4.32 11.03 -12.91
CA ASP A 78 -3.62 12.23 -13.42
C ASP A 78 -2.24 11.91 -13.99
N ALA A 79 -1.71 10.70 -13.77
CA ALA A 79 -0.42 10.33 -14.30
C ALA A 79 -0.53 9.91 -15.76
N SER A 80 0.42 10.36 -16.57
CA SER A 80 0.52 9.94 -17.95
C SER A 80 0.72 8.42 -18.07
N GLU A 81 0.12 7.78 -19.07
CA GLU A 81 0.34 6.35 -19.33
C GLU A 81 1.83 6.01 -19.50
N THR A 82 2.59 6.93 -20.07
CA THR A 82 4.03 6.80 -20.26
C THR A 82 4.76 6.70 -18.92
N PHE A 83 4.37 7.50 -17.93
CA PHE A 83 4.89 7.43 -16.57
C PHE A 83 4.59 6.09 -15.90
N VAL A 84 3.34 5.64 -15.97
CA VAL A 84 2.92 4.35 -15.38
C VAL A 84 3.67 3.18 -16.00
N ARG A 85 3.88 3.18 -17.33
CA ARG A 85 4.68 2.17 -18.02
C ARG A 85 6.15 2.19 -17.59
N ALA A 86 6.72 3.39 -17.46
CA ALA A 86 8.11 3.57 -17.05
C ALA A 86 8.36 3.07 -15.61
N ILE A 87 7.45 3.38 -14.68
CA ILE A 87 7.55 2.93 -13.28
C ILE A 87 7.43 1.41 -13.16
N LYS A 88 6.55 0.76 -13.92
CA LYS A 88 6.39 -0.71 -13.90
C LYS A 88 7.68 -1.46 -14.21
N ASN A 89 8.60 -0.85 -14.94
CA ASN A 89 9.90 -1.42 -15.27
C ASN A 89 10.97 -1.21 -14.19
N ILE A 90 10.69 -0.37 -13.18
CA ILE A 90 11.63 -0.11 -12.08
C ILE A 90 11.33 -1.08 -10.93
N PRO A 91 12.30 -1.93 -10.51
CA PRO A 91 12.08 -2.84 -9.39
C PRO A 91 11.78 -2.07 -8.11
N ASN A 92 10.99 -2.68 -7.23
CA ASN A 92 10.57 -2.11 -5.94
C ASN A 92 9.77 -0.80 -6.04
N SER A 93 9.12 -0.57 -7.18
CA SER A 93 8.24 0.58 -7.39
C SER A 93 6.87 0.10 -7.87
N ILE A 94 5.81 0.68 -7.32
CA ILE A 94 4.43 0.38 -7.70
C ILE A 94 3.62 1.66 -7.83
N VAL A 95 2.73 1.69 -8.79
CA VAL A 95 1.72 2.76 -8.96
C VAL A 95 0.35 2.16 -8.73
N ILE A 96 -0.42 2.76 -7.86
CA ILE A 96 -1.79 2.36 -7.55
C ILE A 96 -2.73 3.57 -7.62
N SER A 97 -4.00 3.33 -7.92
CA SER A 97 -5.03 4.36 -7.84
C SER A 97 -5.40 4.66 -6.39
N GLU A 98 -6.03 5.79 -6.13
CA GLU A 98 -6.52 6.15 -4.79
C GLU A 98 -7.53 5.14 -4.24
N LEU A 99 -8.34 4.52 -5.12
CA LEU A 99 -9.28 3.45 -4.73
C LEU A 99 -8.56 2.16 -4.35
N GLY A 100 -7.43 1.87 -5.00
CA GLY A 100 -6.58 0.71 -4.73
C GLY A 100 -5.64 0.88 -3.53
N ALA A 101 -5.60 2.06 -2.90
CA ALA A 101 -4.74 2.31 -1.76
C ALA A 101 -5.03 1.33 -0.62
N ASN A 102 -4.02 0.59 -0.21
CA ASN A 102 -4.10 -0.46 0.81
C ASN A 102 -2.89 -0.41 1.76
N VAL A 103 -3.09 -0.93 2.96
CA VAL A 103 -2.07 -0.92 4.03
C VAL A 103 -0.83 -1.72 3.63
N TYR A 104 -1.01 -2.85 2.96
CA TYR A 104 0.09 -3.74 2.58
C TYR A 104 1.12 -3.04 1.70
N ASP A 105 0.69 -2.44 0.59
CA ASP A 105 1.58 -1.77 -0.36
C ASP A 105 2.22 -0.52 0.25
N ILE A 106 1.46 0.23 1.05
CA ILE A 106 1.97 1.41 1.77
C ILE A 106 3.10 1.02 2.72
N LEU A 107 2.95 -0.05 3.50
CA LEU A 107 3.96 -0.47 4.48
C LEU A 107 5.14 -1.23 3.85
N LYS A 108 4.90 -1.99 2.78
CA LYS A 108 5.92 -2.74 2.05
C LYS A 108 7.02 -1.85 1.50
N HIS A 109 6.66 -0.69 0.94
CA HIS A 109 7.60 0.25 0.34
C HIS A 109 8.09 1.29 1.35
N LYS A 110 9.35 1.72 1.23
CA LYS A 110 9.93 2.70 2.16
C LYS A 110 9.33 4.08 1.99
N LYS A 111 9.33 4.61 0.77
CA LYS A 111 8.78 5.93 0.47
C LYS A 111 7.37 5.82 -0.11
N LEU A 112 6.51 6.74 0.28
CA LEU A 112 5.16 6.91 -0.23
C LEU A 112 5.08 8.24 -0.97
N ILE A 113 4.71 8.20 -2.24
CA ILE A 113 4.52 9.39 -3.08
C ILE A 113 3.03 9.49 -3.38
N ILE A 114 2.44 10.64 -3.13
CA ILE A 114 1.00 10.86 -3.37
C ILE A 114 0.83 12.14 -4.18
N THR A 115 -0.05 12.12 -5.19
CA THR A 115 -0.45 13.34 -5.90
C THR A 115 -1.43 14.16 -5.06
N GLU A 116 -1.41 15.48 -5.22
CA GLU A 116 -2.31 16.38 -4.49
C GLU A 116 -3.79 16.04 -4.72
N SER A 117 -4.15 15.71 -5.95
CA SER A 117 -5.49 15.25 -6.33
C SER A 117 -5.90 13.95 -5.62
N ALA A 118 -4.97 13.01 -5.48
CA ALA A 118 -5.22 11.74 -4.78
C ALA A 118 -5.39 11.93 -3.27
N ILE A 119 -4.70 12.91 -2.65
CA ILE A 119 -4.88 13.21 -1.23
C ILE A 119 -6.31 13.64 -0.94
N LYS A 120 -6.86 14.58 -1.72
CA LYS A 120 -8.23 15.08 -1.53
C LYS A 120 -9.25 13.94 -1.55
N LYS A 121 -9.13 13.03 -2.52
CA LYS A 121 -10.01 11.85 -2.60
C LYS A 121 -9.78 10.83 -1.47
N LEU A 122 -8.54 10.65 -1.04
CA LEU A 122 -8.25 9.79 0.12
C LEU A 122 -8.85 10.35 1.40
N GLU A 123 -8.82 11.66 1.61
CA GLU A 123 -9.47 12.31 2.76
C GLU A 123 -10.97 12.09 2.74
N GLU A 124 -11.64 12.30 1.61
CA GLU A 124 -13.06 12.01 1.44
C GLU A 124 -13.41 10.54 1.75
N ARG A 125 -12.59 9.62 1.25
CA ARG A 125 -12.77 8.17 1.50
C ARG A 125 -12.58 7.79 2.96
N LEU A 126 -11.70 8.48 3.69
CA LEU A 126 -11.34 8.17 5.07
C LEU A 126 -12.22 8.90 6.10
N ASN A 127 -12.87 9.96 5.72
CA ASN A 127 -13.88 10.61 6.54
C ASN A 127 -15.17 9.79 6.50
#